data_4c5947886dc62013a920c369f5aeeca0
#
_entry.id   4c5947886dc62013a920c369f5aeeca0
#
_cell.length_a   1.000
_cell.length_b   1.000
_cell.length_c   1.000
_cell.angle_alpha   90.00
_cell.angle_beta   90.00
_cell.angle_gamma   90.00
#
_symmetry.space_group_name_H-M   'P 1'
#
loop_
_entity.id
_entity.type
_entity.pdbx_description
1 polymer ?
#
loop_
_entity_poly.entity_id
_entity_poly.type
_entity_poly.pdbx_seq_one_letter_code
_entity_poly.pdbx_strand_id
1 'polypeptide(L)'
;MGNELHDFLPDDPQPGPSWGRPDWRSASDDLTAALDPTQMQVAIKAAAAKAGAAMDPRAIEEAAADSIRAMMLVRTYRVRGHLGADLDPLGLSHQNLPADLDPAYHGFSGAALDRKVYLGGTLGLEWATVRELVEILKRNYCGKVGFEYMHIADVEERRFIQERIEGGDKSIDFTPEGKKAILGAVIRGEQYEKFLGKKYVGTKRFGLDGGESMIPALEAVIKYGGSRGVREIVYGMAHRGRLNVLANVMAKPYRVIFHEFSGGTANPEDVGGSGDVKYHLGTSTDREFDGIKVHMSLVPNPSHLETVDPVVLGKVRAQQAFRDDIGRDENGNFKHKQVLPVLIHGDAAFAGQGIVWECFGFSGVKGYNTGGC
;
A
#
# COMPACT_ATOMS: atom_id res chain seq x y z
N MET A 1 -21.25 -0.95 17.06
CA MET A 1 -20.32 -1.41 16.00
C MET A 1 -18.87 -0.96 16.23
N GLY A 2 -18.49 -0.66 17.48
CA GLY A 2 -17.19 -0.06 17.81
C GLY A 2 -16.02 -1.02 17.96
N ASN A 3 -16.22 -2.27 18.28
CA ASN A 3 -15.14 -3.17 18.72
C ASN A 3 -14.69 -4.23 17.69
N GLU A 4 -15.34 -4.34 16.55
CA GLU A 4 -15.08 -5.46 15.64
C GLU A 4 -13.79 -5.31 14.82
N LEU A 5 -13.21 -4.11 14.77
CA LEU A 5 -11.97 -3.84 14.00
C LEU A 5 -10.72 -3.79 14.88
N HIS A 6 -10.87 -3.82 16.21
CA HIS A 6 -9.74 -3.77 17.13
C HIS A 6 -8.78 -4.94 16.93
N ASP A 7 -9.32 -6.08 16.52
CA ASP A 7 -8.58 -7.34 16.39
C ASP A 7 -7.69 -7.42 15.13
N PHE A 8 -7.67 -6.36 14.30
CA PHE A 8 -6.83 -6.33 13.08
C PHE A 8 -5.45 -5.74 13.28
N LEU A 9 -5.29 -4.91 14.31
CA LEU A 9 -4.09 -4.11 14.46
C LEU A 9 -3.33 -4.55 15.70
N PRO A 10 -1.99 -4.52 15.70
CA PRO A 10 -1.20 -4.75 16.91
C PRO A 10 -1.66 -3.82 18.03
N ASP A 11 -1.84 -4.36 19.23
CA ASP A 11 -2.43 -3.70 20.39
C ASP A 11 -1.68 -2.46 20.89
N ASP A 12 -0.47 -2.20 20.45
CA ASP A 12 0.33 -1.06 20.95
C ASP A 12 1.08 -0.34 19.82
N PRO A 13 0.55 0.80 19.32
CA PRO A 13 1.30 1.62 18.39
C PRO A 13 2.46 2.28 19.10
N GLN A 14 3.68 1.81 18.84
CA GLN A 14 4.89 2.43 19.36
C GLN A 14 4.93 3.92 18.99
N PRO A 15 5.28 4.81 19.94
CA PRO A 15 5.38 6.23 19.65
C PRO A 15 6.51 6.51 18.65
N GLY A 16 6.23 7.35 17.68
CA GLY A 16 7.17 7.72 16.62
C GLY A 16 6.76 7.26 15.23
N PRO A 17 7.49 7.65 14.21
CA PRO A 17 7.22 7.21 12.86
C PRO A 17 7.42 5.68 12.77
N SER A 18 6.53 5.02 12.05
CA SER A 18 6.52 3.55 11.95
C SER A 18 7.82 2.95 11.38
N TRP A 19 8.62 3.76 10.67
CA TRP A 19 9.94 3.40 10.17
C TRP A 19 11.07 3.66 11.18
N GLY A 20 10.83 4.38 12.28
CA GLY A 20 11.80 4.68 13.34
C GLY A 20 11.74 3.74 14.54
N ARG A 21 11.26 2.52 14.39
CA ARG A 21 11.14 1.57 15.49
C ARG A 21 12.51 1.07 15.96
N PRO A 22 12.79 1.11 17.29
CA PRO A 22 14.09 0.74 17.83
C PRO A 22 14.42 -0.75 17.71
N ASP A 23 13.41 -1.60 17.48
CA ASP A 23 13.53 -3.04 17.27
C ASP A 23 13.84 -3.43 15.81
N TRP A 24 13.86 -2.45 14.91
CA TRP A 24 14.29 -2.71 13.54
C TRP A 24 15.78 -2.90 13.48
N ARG A 25 16.17 -4.08 13.05
CA ARG A 25 17.55 -4.38 12.75
C ARG A 25 17.98 -3.44 11.61
N SER A 26 19.02 -2.67 11.85
CA SER A 26 19.75 -2.01 10.77
C SER A 26 20.37 -3.11 9.90
N ALA A 27 19.65 -3.64 8.94
CA ALA A 27 20.24 -4.43 7.90
C ALA A 27 21.21 -3.49 7.17
N SER A 28 22.49 -3.80 7.16
CA SER A 28 23.43 -3.14 6.27
C SER A 28 23.11 -3.60 4.84
N ASP A 29 22.16 -2.93 4.23
CA ASP A 29 21.69 -3.27 2.89
C ASP A 29 22.54 -2.57 1.83
N ASP A 30 23.81 -2.48 2.09
CA ASP A 30 24.78 -2.04 1.10
C ASP A 30 25.11 -3.20 0.16
N LEU A 31 24.20 -3.38 -0.84
CA LEU A 31 24.44 -4.33 -1.94
C LEU A 31 25.78 -4.07 -2.64
N THR A 32 26.32 -2.86 -2.56
CA THR A 32 27.61 -2.51 -3.14
C THR A 32 28.74 -3.29 -2.44
N ALA A 33 28.72 -3.29 -1.10
CA ALA A 33 29.67 -4.08 -0.32
C ALA A 33 29.47 -5.58 -0.53
N ALA A 34 28.22 -6.05 -0.65
CA ALA A 34 27.90 -7.45 -0.91
C ALA A 34 28.28 -7.93 -2.33
N LEU A 35 28.55 -7.02 -3.26
CA LEU A 35 29.03 -7.33 -4.62
C LEU A 35 30.53 -7.20 -4.78
N ASP A 36 31.28 -6.80 -3.73
CA ASP A 36 32.75 -6.77 -3.75
C ASP A 36 33.32 -8.18 -3.53
N PRO A 37 34.02 -8.77 -4.52
CA PRO A 37 34.54 -10.14 -4.41
C PRO A 37 35.52 -10.31 -3.24
N THR A 38 36.32 -9.30 -2.93
CA THR A 38 37.31 -9.35 -1.84
C THR A 38 36.63 -9.36 -0.49
N GLN A 39 35.67 -8.48 -0.29
CA GLN A 39 34.89 -8.45 0.95
C GLN A 39 34.05 -9.71 1.13
N MET A 40 33.46 -10.23 0.05
CA MET A 40 32.71 -11.48 0.06
C MET A 40 33.60 -12.67 0.47
N GLN A 41 34.83 -12.78 -0.05
CA GLN A 41 35.76 -13.83 0.34
C GLN A 41 36.13 -13.74 1.83
N VAL A 42 36.38 -12.54 2.34
CA VAL A 42 36.66 -12.31 3.77
C VAL A 42 35.47 -12.73 4.63
N ALA A 43 34.25 -12.33 4.25
CA ALA A 43 33.04 -12.67 4.98
C ALA A 43 32.78 -14.19 4.99
N ILE A 44 32.91 -14.86 3.85
CA ILE A 44 32.75 -16.32 3.73
C ILE A 44 33.78 -17.05 4.59
N LYS A 45 35.05 -16.62 4.54
CA LYS A 45 36.11 -17.19 5.38
C LYS A 45 35.83 -17.06 6.87
N ALA A 46 35.34 -15.91 7.28
CA ALA A 46 34.97 -15.66 8.68
C ALA A 46 33.75 -16.52 9.10
N ALA A 47 32.73 -16.61 8.26
CA ALA A 47 31.55 -17.44 8.52
C ALA A 47 31.89 -18.94 8.56
N ALA A 48 32.72 -19.43 7.66
CA ALA A 48 33.22 -20.81 7.66
C ALA A 48 34.02 -21.12 8.95
N ALA A 49 34.92 -20.24 9.33
CA ALA A 49 35.70 -20.37 10.58
C ALA A 49 34.80 -20.43 11.83
N LYS A 50 33.78 -19.61 11.88
CA LYS A 50 32.78 -19.60 12.96
C LYS A 50 31.98 -20.91 13.02
N ALA A 51 31.74 -21.55 11.87
CA ALA A 51 31.09 -22.84 11.76
C ALA A 51 32.05 -24.04 11.96
N GLY A 52 33.34 -23.79 12.26
CA GLY A 52 34.34 -24.84 12.43
C GLY A 52 34.76 -25.55 11.13
N ALA A 53 34.47 -24.97 9.97
CA ALA A 53 34.78 -25.52 8.66
C ALA A 53 36.07 -24.87 8.09
N ALA A 54 37.04 -25.68 7.68
CA ALA A 54 38.17 -25.20 6.89
C ALA A 54 37.82 -25.32 5.40
N MET A 55 37.93 -24.24 4.67
CA MET A 55 37.74 -24.20 3.21
C MET A 55 39.07 -23.89 2.53
N ASP A 56 39.36 -24.57 1.44
CA ASP A 56 40.53 -24.24 0.62
C ASP A 56 40.29 -22.89 -0.13
N PRO A 57 41.36 -22.22 -0.57
CA PRO A 57 41.25 -20.91 -1.24
C PRO A 57 40.37 -20.93 -2.51
N ARG A 58 40.39 -22.00 -3.30
CA ARG A 58 39.57 -22.14 -4.51
C ARG A 58 38.10 -22.28 -4.18
N ALA A 59 37.79 -23.09 -3.15
CA ALA A 59 36.41 -23.23 -2.68
C ALA A 59 35.84 -21.88 -2.14
N ILE A 60 36.65 -21.04 -1.50
CA ILE A 60 36.25 -19.70 -1.07
C ILE A 60 35.99 -18.80 -2.27
N GLU A 61 36.82 -18.84 -3.29
CA GLU A 61 36.66 -18.03 -4.50
C GLU A 61 35.40 -18.42 -5.27
N GLU A 62 35.14 -19.72 -5.45
CA GLU A 62 33.92 -20.22 -6.09
C GLU A 62 32.68 -19.87 -5.29
N ALA A 63 32.70 -20.03 -3.97
CA ALA A 63 31.58 -19.65 -3.10
C ALA A 63 31.32 -18.13 -3.12
N ALA A 64 32.36 -17.30 -3.20
CA ALA A 64 32.22 -15.85 -3.35
C ALA A 64 31.58 -15.49 -4.70
N ALA A 65 32.01 -16.13 -5.80
CA ALA A 65 31.41 -15.88 -7.11
C ALA A 65 29.94 -16.31 -7.16
N ASP A 66 29.61 -17.48 -6.57
CA ASP A 66 28.20 -17.92 -6.47
C ASP A 66 27.37 -16.99 -5.58
N SER A 67 27.91 -16.51 -4.47
CA SER A 67 27.22 -15.58 -3.57
C SER A 67 26.95 -14.22 -4.24
N ILE A 68 27.91 -13.69 -5.01
CA ILE A 68 27.70 -12.47 -5.80
C ILE A 68 26.57 -12.66 -6.82
N ARG A 69 26.57 -13.79 -7.54
CA ARG A 69 25.50 -14.11 -8.50
C ARG A 69 24.14 -14.24 -7.82
N ALA A 70 24.09 -14.83 -6.63
CA ALA A 70 22.88 -14.91 -5.82
C ALA A 70 22.40 -13.51 -5.37
N MET A 71 23.31 -12.63 -4.96
CA MET A 71 22.95 -11.25 -4.62
C MET A 71 22.44 -10.45 -5.83
N MET A 72 22.97 -10.70 -7.02
CA MET A 72 22.43 -10.12 -8.25
C MET A 72 21.01 -10.63 -8.54
N LEU A 73 20.75 -11.91 -8.32
CA LEU A 73 19.40 -12.49 -8.43
C LEU A 73 18.44 -11.84 -7.42
N VAL A 74 18.83 -11.66 -6.15
CA VAL A 74 18.05 -10.94 -5.14
C VAL A 74 17.71 -9.53 -5.63
N ARG A 75 18.73 -8.80 -6.12
CA ARG A 75 18.51 -7.45 -6.66
C ARG A 75 17.52 -7.45 -7.83
N THR A 76 17.61 -8.43 -8.72
CA THR A 76 16.68 -8.53 -9.86
C THR A 76 15.25 -8.71 -9.40
N TYR A 77 15.00 -9.58 -8.42
CA TYR A 77 13.66 -9.73 -7.85
C TYR A 77 13.16 -8.45 -7.14
N ARG A 78 14.03 -7.72 -6.42
CA ARG A 78 13.66 -6.43 -5.80
C ARG A 78 13.23 -5.40 -6.83
N VAL A 79 13.87 -5.36 -7.99
CA VAL A 79 13.60 -4.39 -9.06
C VAL A 79 12.46 -4.83 -9.98
N ARG A 80 12.39 -6.12 -10.33
CA ARG A 80 11.55 -6.64 -11.42
C ARG A 80 10.61 -7.76 -11.00
N GLY A 81 10.64 -8.21 -9.74
CA GLY A 81 9.82 -9.32 -9.27
C GLY A 81 8.31 -9.11 -9.45
N HIS A 82 7.85 -7.85 -9.40
CA HIS A 82 6.46 -7.49 -9.67
C HIS A 82 5.97 -7.91 -11.06
N LEU A 83 6.87 -8.02 -12.06
CA LEU A 83 6.54 -8.51 -13.40
C LEU A 83 6.21 -10.02 -13.40
N GLY A 84 6.61 -10.75 -12.35
CA GLY A 84 6.25 -12.13 -12.13
C GLY A 84 5.08 -12.34 -11.17
N ALA A 85 4.46 -11.25 -10.68
CA ALA A 85 3.35 -11.33 -9.75
C ALA A 85 2.06 -11.77 -10.47
N ASP A 86 1.30 -12.65 -9.83
CA ASP A 86 0.01 -13.14 -10.32
C ASP A 86 -1.10 -12.14 -9.98
N LEU A 87 -1.22 -11.11 -10.83
CA LEU A 87 -2.13 -9.98 -10.65
C LEU A 87 -3.44 -10.12 -11.43
N ASP A 88 -3.57 -11.16 -12.27
CA ASP A 88 -4.77 -11.38 -13.07
C ASP A 88 -5.66 -12.47 -12.45
N PRO A 89 -6.73 -12.10 -11.71
CA PRO A 89 -7.62 -13.07 -11.09
C PRO A 89 -8.42 -13.91 -12.09
N LEU A 90 -8.50 -13.47 -13.35
CA LEU A 90 -9.24 -14.16 -14.40
C LEU A 90 -8.34 -15.06 -15.25
N GLY A 91 -7.01 -14.93 -15.12
CA GLY A 91 -6.04 -15.74 -15.87
C GLY A 91 -6.07 -15.49 -17.39
N LEU A 92 -6.47 -14.30 -17.82
CA LEU A 92 -6.59 -13.92 -19.23
C LEU A 92 -5.27 -13.46 -19.84
N SER A 93 -4.36 -12.98 -19.00
CA SER A 93 -3.04 -12.52 -19.44
C SER A 93 -2.01 -13.64 -19.46
N HIS A 94 -1.29 -13.76 -20.57
CA HIS A 94 -0.11 -14.62 -20.62
C HIS A 94 1.08 -13.85 -20.02
N GLN A 95 1.49 -14.23 -18.83
CA GLN A 95 2.69 -13.65 -18.23
C GLN A 95 3.94 -14.23 -18.90
N ASN A 96 4.63 -13.40 -19.66
CA ASN A 96 6.00 -13.70 -20.06
C ASN A 96 6.93 -13.25 -18.92
N LEU A 97 7.37 -14.21 -18.10
CA LEU A 97 8.35 -13.93 -17.04
C LEU A 97 9.62 -13.36 -17.67
N PRO A 98 10.15 -12.24 -17.16
CA PRO A 98 11.47 -11.75 -17.57
C PRO A 98 12.53 -12.83 -17.39
N ALA A 99 13.38 -13.01 -18.40
CA ALA A 99 14.39 -14.06 -18.39
C ALA A 99 15.37 -13.95 -17.20
N ASP A 100 15.62 -12.74 -16.73
CA ASP A 100 16.50 -12.44 -15.60
C ASP A 100 15.90 -12.78 -14.21
N LEU A 101 14.63 -13.16 -14.14
CA LEU A 101 14.04 -13.77 -12.93
C LEU A 101 14.29 -15.28 -12.86
N ASP A 102 14.78 -15.89 -13.95
CA ASP A 102 15.20 -17.28 -13.95
C ASP A 102 16.61 -17.39 -13.33
N PRO A 103 16.84 -18.25 -12.31
CA PRO A 103 18.17 -18.47 -11.76
C PRO A 103 19.18 -18.95 -12.80
N ALA A 104 18.76 -19.59 -13.88
CA ALA A 104 19.64 -20.00 -14.98
C ALA A 104 20.34 -18.82 -15.65
N TYR A 105 19.69 -17.66 -15.74
CA TYR A 105 20.29 -16.42 -16.24
C TYR A 105 21.49 -15.96 -15.41
N HIS A 106 21.47 -16.28 -14.10
CA HIS A 106 22.55 -15.98 -13.16
C HIS A 106 23.55 -17.14 -13.02
N GLY A 107 23.47 -18.14 -13.90
CA GLY A 107 24.40 -19.27 -13.92
C GLY A 107 24.05 -20.41 -12.95
N PHE A 108 22.82 -20.46 -12.44
CA PHE A 108 22.33 -21.50 -11.55
C PHE A 108 21.34 -22.43 -12.27
N SER A 109 21.78 -23.56 -12.75
CA SER A 109 20.95 -24.57 -13.40
C SER A 109 21.26 -25.98 -12.88
N GLY A 110 20.27 -26.86 -12.96
CA GLY A 110 20.42 -28.26 -12.55
C GLY A 110 20.92 -28.40 -11.11
N ALA A 111 22.01 -29.12 -10.90
CA ALA A 111 22.60 -29.33 -9.57
C ALA A 111 23.13 -28.04 -8.89
N ALA A 112 23.36 -26.96 -9.65
CA ALA A 112 23.80 -25.71 -9.08
C ALA A 112 22.72 -25.05 -8.22
N LEU A 113 21.44 -25.40 -8.41
CA LEU A 113 20.34 -24.91 -7.56
C LEU A 113 20.45 -25.39 -6.11
N ASP A 114 21.13 -26.50 -5.86
CA ASP A 114 21.29 -27.07 -4.52
C ASP A 114 22.60 -26.62 -3.84
N ARG A 115 23.38 -25.77 -4.49
CA ARG A 115 24.56 -25.16 -3.89
C ARG A 115 24.15 -24.14 -2.81
N LYS A 116 24.89 -24.14 -1.70
CA LYS A 116 24.76 -23.16 -0.66
C LYS A 116 25.52 -21.90 -1.03
N VAL A 117 24.83 -20.75 -0.94
CA VAL A 117 25.38 -19.41 -1.16
C VAL A 117 25.35 -18.62 0.15
N TYR A 118 26.33 -17.78 0.34
CA TYR A 118 26.39 -16.88 1.49
C TYR A 118 25.58 -15.61 1.19
N LEU A 119 24.66 -15.26 2.07
CA LEU A 119 23.76 -14.12 1.90
C LEU A 119 24.04 -12.98 2.89
N GLY A 120 24.90 -13.18 3.88
CA GLY A 120 25.34 -12.17 4.83
C GLY A 120 24.23 -11.50 5.62
N GLY A 121 23.15 -12.21 5.93
CA GLY A 121 21.97 -11.65 6.61
C GLY A 121 20.89 -11.13 5.67
N THR A 122 21.12 -11.07 4.36
CA THR A 122 20.09 -10.68 3.38
C THR A 122 18.91 -11.66 3.46
N LEU A 123 17.68 -11.13 3.42
CA LEU A 123 16.44 -11.90 3.65
C LEU A 123 16.41 -12.59 5.03
N GLY A 124 17.21 -12.13 6.00
CA GLY A 124 17.33 -12.73 7.33
C GLY A 124 18.14 -14.02 7.38
N LEU A 125 18.82 -14.40 6.28
CA LEU A 125 19.56 -15.64 6.14
C LEU A 125 21.06 -15.39 6.01
N GLU A 126 21.86 -16.17 6.72
CA GLU A 126 23.32 -16.15 6.55
C GLU A 126 23.73 -17.02 5.37
N TRP A 127 23.12 -18.19 5.22
CA TRP A 127 23.31 -19.14 4.14
C TRP A 127 21.98 -19.73 3.68
N ALA A 128 21.84 -19.98 2.39
CA ALA A 128 20.72 -20.73 1.82
C ALA A 128 21.19 -21.49 0.56
N THR A 129 20.47 -22.51 0.16
CA THR A 129 20.60 -23.03 -1.20
C THR A 129 19.98 -22.06 -2.19
N VAL A 130 20.42 -22.06 -3.44
CA VAL A 130 19.83 -21.22 -4.48
C VAL A 130 18.34 -21.55 -4.66
N ARG A 131 17.96 -22.81 -4.51
CA ARG A 131 16.56 -23.26 -4.58
C ARG A 131 15.71 -22.59 -3.50
N GLU A 132 16.14 -22.67 -2.23
CA GLU A 132 15.45 -21.98 -1.11
C GLU A 132 15.38 -20.47 -1.33
N LEU A 133 16.47 -19.86 -1.82
CA LEU A 133 16.51 -18.44 -2.15
C LEU A 133 15.44 -18.09 -3.19
N VAL A 134 15.35 -18.84 -4.29
CA VAL A 134 14.36 -18.61 -5.36
C VAL A 134 12.92 -18.75 -4.83
N GLU A 135 12.66 -19.74 -3.98
CA GLU A 135 11.34 -19.93 -3.36
C GLU A 135 10.96 -18.73 -2.48
N ILE A 136 11.91 -18.25 -1.68
CA ILE A 136 11.70 -17.06 -0.84
C ILE A 136 11.44 -15.82 -1.71
N LEU A 137 12.25 -15.60 -2.74
CA LEU A 137 12.10 -14.46 -3.65
C LEU A 137 10.77 -14.49 -4.39
N LYS A 138 10.36 -15.64 -4.92
CA LYS A 138 9.04 -15.79 -5.57
C LYS A 138 7.89 -15.54 -4.60
N ARG A 139 7.97 -16.10 -3.39
CA ARG A 139 6.95 -15.86 -2.36
C ARG A 139 6.84 -14.37 -2.01
N ASN A 140 7.97 -13.66 -1.96
CA ASN A 140 8.01 -12.26 -1.56
C ASN A 140 7.56 -11.30 -2.66
N TYR A 141 7.93 -11.57 -3.91
CA TYR A 141 7.83 -10.61 -5.01
C TYR A 141 6.91 -11.06 -6.14
N CYS A 142 6.57 -12.34 -6.24
CA CYS A 142 5.76 -12.88 -7.33
C CYS A 142 4.41 -13.44 -6.85
N GLY A 143 3.93 -13.00 -5.71
CA GLY A 143 2.61 -13.39 -5.18
C GLY A 143 1.46 -12.63 -5.84
N LYS A 144 0.37 -12.45 -5.09
CA LYS A 144 -0.83 -11.71 -5.54
C LYS A 144 -0.69 -10.18 -5.43
N VAL A 145 0.47 -9.68 -5.02
CA VAL A 145 0.79 -8.25 -4.90
C VAL A 145 2.12 -7.99 -5.59
N GLY A 146 2.16 -7.00 -6.48
CA GLY A 146 3.38 -6.48 -7.07
C GLY A 146 3.95 -5.34 -6.24
N PHE A 147 5.27 -5.32 -6.04
CA PHE A 147 5.96 -4.27 -5.28
C PHE A 147 6.95 -3.54 -6.17
N GLU A 148 6.77 -2.23 -6.30
CA GLU A 148 7.65 -1.33 -7.05
C GLU A 148 8.13 -0.21 -6.12
N TYR A 149 9.30 -0.35 -5.53
CA TYR A 149 9.83 0.58 -4.53
C TYR A 149 11.29 0.96 -4.72
N MET A 150 12.03 0.25 -5.58
CA MET A 150 13.47 0.45 -5.75
C MET A 150 13.84 1.81 -6.40
N HIS A 151 12.85 2.53 -6.94
CA HIS A 151 13.00 3.90 -7.46
C HIS A 151 13.00 4.96 -6.36
N ILE A 152 12.61 4.64 -5.14
CA ILE A 152 12.59 5.57 -4.01
C ILE A 152 14.03 5.97 -3.68
N ALA A 153 14.30 7.29 -3.76
CA ALA A 153 15.65 7.82 -3.56
C ALA A 153 16.08 7.80 -2.07
N ASP A 154 15.13 8.02 -1.16
CA ASP A 154 15.41 7.96 0.27
C ASP A 154 15.69 6.52 0.71
N VAL A 155 16.87 6.31 1.30
CA VAL A 155 17.36 4.98 1.68
C VAL A 155 16.55 4.41 2.85
N GLU A 156 16.15 5.25 3.80
CA GLU A 156 15.40 4.80 4.97
C GLU A 156 13.97 4.41 4.62
N GLU A 157 13.31 5.20 3.75
CA GLU A 157 11.98 4.85 3.25
C GLU A 157 12.01 3.55 2.44
N ARG A 158 13.01 3.40 1.57
CA ARG A 158 13.19 2.18 0.78
C ARG A 158 13.44 0.96 1.65
N ARG A 159 14.31 1.09 2.67
CA ARG A 159 14.60 0.02 3.64
C ARG A 159 13.35 -0.38 4.41
N PHE A 160 12.58 0.60 4.88
CA PHE A 160 11.32 0.35 5.57
C PHE A 160 10.36 -0.54 4.78
N ILE A 161 10.18 -0.26 3.50
CA ILE A 161 9.32 -1.05 2.61
C ILE A 161 9.91 -2.45 2.38
N GLN A 162 11.22 -2.52 2.10
CA GLN A 162 11.93 -3.76 1.86
C GLN A 162 11.86 -4.73 3.04
N GLU A 163 12.09 -4.25 4.26
CA GLU A 163 12.01 -5.07 5.47
C GLU A 163 10.60 -5.64 5.68
N ARG A 164 9.57 -4.90 5.32
CA ARG A 164 8.19 -5.40 5.35
C ARG A 164 7.89 -6.43 4.28
N ILE A 165 8.46 -6.30 3.10
CA ILE A 165 8.32 -7.27 2.03
C ILE A 165 9.13 -8.54 2.32
N GLU A 166 10.32 -8.43 2.89
CA GLU A 166 11.27 -9.52 3.08
C GLU A 166 11.23 -10.13 4.48
N GLY A 167 10.65 -9.45 5.47
CA GLY A 167 10.55 -9.94 6.84
C GLY A 167 9.81 -11.28 6.95
N GLY A 168 10.18 -12.08 7.93
CA GLY A 168 9.63 -13.44 8.13
C GLY A 168 8.17 -13.46 8.56
N ASP A 169 7.72 -12.40 9.23
CA ASP A 169 6.36 -12.29 9.76
C ASP A 169 5.51 -11.38 8.87
N LYS A 170 5.06 -11.93 7.75
CA LYS A 170 4.27 -11.22 6.74
C LYS A 170 2.78 -11.49 6.86
N SER A 171 2.39 -12.52 7.54
CA SER A 171 0.99 -12.83 7.75
C SER A 171 0.46 -11.93 8.85
N ILE A 172 -0.38 -10.97 8.47
CA ILE A 172 -1.31 -10.40 9.41
C ILE A 172 -2.27 -11.53 9.76
N ASP A 173 -2.03 -12.19 10.88
CA ASP A 173 -2.96 -13.19 11.41
C ASP A 173 -4.17 -12.46 11.97
N PHE A 174 -5.18 -12.34 11.13
CA PHE A 174 -6.46 -11.84 11.58
C PHE A 174 -7.11 -12.83 12.56
N THR A 175 -7.60 -12.32 13.66
CA THR A 175 -8.43 -13.12 14.56
C THR A 175 -9.69 -13.65 13.84
N PRO A 176 -10.36 -14.70 14.33
CA PRO A 176 -11.62 -15.15 13.75
C PRO A 176 -12.69 -14.05 13.70
N GLU A 177 -12.75 -13.18 14.72
CA GLU A 177 -13.64 -12.04 14.79
C GLU A 177 -13.30 -11.01 13.72
N GLY A 178 -12.00 -10.70 13.54
CA GLY A 178 -11.50 -9.85 12.51
C GLY A 178 -11.84 -10.34 11.11
N LYS A 179 -11.64 -11.63 10.84
CA LYS A 179 -12.03 -12.27 9.56
C LYS A 179 -13.54 -12.13 9.29
N LYS A 180 -14.38 -12.34 10.35
CA LYS A 180 -15.84 -12.13 10.24
C LYS A 180 -16.20 -10.67 9.95
N ALA A 181 -15.52 -9.72 10.57
CA ALA A 181 -15.76 -8.29 10.36
C ALA A 181 -15.44 -7.89 8.91
N ILE A 182 -14.29 -8.34 8.36
CA ILE A 182 -13.93 -8.14 6.96
C ILE A 182 -14.97 -8.74 6.03
N LEU A 183 -15.30 -10.02 6.23
CA LEU A 183 -16.31 -10.72 5.43
C LEU A 183 -17.65 -9.99 5.48
N GLY A 184 -18.08 -9.56 6.67
CA GLY A 184 -19.31 -8.79 6.85
C GLY A 184 -19.29 -7.46 6.08
N ALA A 185 -18.17 -6.75 6.04
CA ALA A 185 -18.02 -5.52 5.27
C ALA A 185 -18.09 -5.77 3.77
N VAL A 186 -17.41 -6.80 3.27
CA VAL A 186 -17.45 -7.21 1.86
C VAL A 186 -18.88 -7.59 1.45
N ILE A 187 -19.56 -8.43 2.24
CA ILE A 187 -20.96 -8.83 1.98
C ILE A 187 -21.90 -7.61 1.97
N ARG A 188 -21.75 -6.69 2.93
CA ARG A 188 -22.56 -5.45 2.94
C ARG A 188 -22.37 -4.65 1.65
N GLY A 189 -21.13 -4.46 1.22
CA GLY A 189 -20.80 -3.76 -0.03
C GLY A 189 -21.45 -4.41 -1.24
N GLU A 190 -21.25 -5.71 -1.41
CA GLU A 190 -21.80 -6.48 -2.52
C GLU A 190 -23.33 -6.50 -2.52
N GLN A 191 -23.95 -6.81 -1.38
CA GLN A 191 -25.42 -6.91 -1.29
C GLN A 191 -26.11 -5.54 -1.47
N TYR A 192 -25.47 -4.46 -1.03
CA TYR A 192 -25.96 -3.12 -1.30
C TYR A 192 -26.02 -2.83 -2.80
N GLU A 193 -24.97 -3.13 -3.55
CA GLU A 193 -24.93 -2.91 -4.99
C GLU A 193 -25.88 -3.84 -5.74
N LYS A 194 -25.97 -5.10 -5.34
CA LYS A 194 -26.96 -6.06 -5.88
C LYS A 194 -28.40 -5.59 -5.64
N PHE A 195 -28.70 -5.03 -4.46
CA PHE A 195 -30.01 -4.47 -4.18
C PHE A 195 -30.32 -3.28 -5.09
N LEU A 196 -29.38 -2.33 -5.22
CA LEU A 196 -29.54 -1.18 -6.10
C LEU A 196 -29.76 -1.63 -7.55
N GLY A 197 -29.05 -2.66 -8.00
CA GLY A 197 -29.17 -3.23 -9.34
C GLY A 197 -30.55 -3.81 -9.63
N LYS A 198 -31.15 -4.48 -8.65
CA LYS A 198 -32.49 -5.05 -8.76
C LYS A 198 -33.59 -3.99 -8.65
N LYS A 199 -33.41 -3.00 -7.76
CA LYS A 199 -34.45 -2.02 -7.46
C LYS A 199 -34.50 -0.87 -8.46
N TYR A 200 -33.35 -0.43 -8.96
CA TYR A 200 -33.20 0.74 -9.83
C TYR A 200 -32.60 0.37 -11.18
N VAL A 201 -33.34 -0.47 -11.92
CA VAL A 201 -32.94 -0.96 -13.25
C VAL A 201 -32.78 0.24 -14.21
N GLY A 202 -31.74 0.20 -15.06
CA GLY A 202 -31.46 1.25 -16.05
C GLY A 202 -30.80 2.52 -15.50
N THR A 203 -30.65 2.66 -14.19
CA THR A 203 -29.95 3.80 -13.59
C THR A 203 -28.45 3.52 -13.49
N LYS A 204 -27.60 4.50 -13.82
CA LYS A 204 -26.15 4.40 -13.62
C LYS A 204 -25.83 4.26 -12.13
N ARG A 205 -25.04 3.26 -11.74
CA ARG A 205 -24.68 2.95 -10.34
C ARG A 205 -23.21 2.86 -10.08
N PHE A 206 -22.39 2.50 -11.10
CA PHE A 206 -20.93 2.38 -11.02
C PHE A 206 -20.48 1.58 -9.79
N GLY A 207 -20.81 0.29 -9.75
CA GLY A 207 -20.48 -0.59 -8.64
C GLY A 207 -18.99 -0.93 -8.57
N LEU A 208 -18.58 -1.52 -7.45
CA LEU A 208 -17.21 -1.99 -7.22
C LEU A 208 -16.93 -3.30 -7.94
N ASP A 209 -17.94 -4.15 -8.10
CA ASP A 209 -17.90 -5.42 -8.85
C ASP A 209 -16.56 -6.18 -8.74
N GLY A 210 -16.32 -6.82 -7.60
CA GLY A 210 -15.08 -7.55 -7.30
C GLY A 210 -14.03 -6.76 -6.51
N GLY A 211 -14.22 -5.45 -6.34
CA GLY A 211 -13.36 -4.57 -5.54
C GLY A 211 -13.91 -4.25 -4.15
N GLU A 212 -14.86 -5.02 -3.62
CA GLU A 212 -15.56 -4.75 -2.36
C GLU A 212 -14.64 -4.76 -1.14
N SER A 213 -13.48 -5.40 -1.24
CA SER A 213 -12.43 -5.37 -0.22
C SER A 213 -11.88 -3.97 0.05
N MET A 214 -12.10 -3.00 -0.86
CA MET A 214 -11.80 -1.60 -0.63
C MET A 214 -12.56 -1.04 0.59
N ILE A 215 -13.78 -1.51 0.87
CA ILE A 215 -14.57 -1.02 2.00
C ILE A 215 -13.90 -1.32 3.34
N PRO A 216 -13.57 -2.57 3.69
CA PRO A 216 -12.83 -2.84 4.93
C PRO A 216 -11.41 -2.24 4.92
N ALA A 217 -10.76 -2.09 3.76
CA ALA A 217 -9.46 -1.44 3.68
C ALA A 217 -9.54 0.05 4.08
N LEU A 218 -10.54 0.79 3.60
CA LEU A 218 -10.76 2.18 4.00
C LEU A 218 -11.11 2.31 5.50
N GLU A 219 -11.91 1.40 6.05
CA GLU A 219 -12.17 1.35 7.50
C GLU A 219 -10.87 1.17 8.30
N ALA A 220 -9.98 0.28 7.85
CA ALA A 220 -8.68 0.08 8.48
C ALA A 220 -7.81 1.34 8.40
N VAL A 221 -7.78 2.04 7.25
CA VAL A 221 -7.07 3.32 7.08
C VAL A 221 -7.58 4.37 8.06
N ILE A 222 -8.90 4.51 8.22
CA ILE A 222 -9.50 5.49 9.14
C ILE A 222 -9.10 5.17 10.58
N LYS A 223 -9.31 3.92 11.01
CA LYS A 223 -9.02 3.49 12.37
C LYS A 223 -7.53 3.62 12.69
N TYR A 224 -6.68 3.05 11.85
CA TYR A 224 -5.23 3.09 12.05
C TYR A 224 -4.65 4.50 11.95
N GLY A 225 -5.13 5.30 10.99
CA GLY A 225 -4.74 6.71 10.87
C GLY A 225 -5.11 7.50 12.11
N GLY A 226 -6.34 7.32 12.62
CA GLY A 226 -6.81 7.96 13.84
C GLY A 226 -5.94 7.62 15.06
N SER A 227 -5.58 6.34 15.24
CA SER A 227 -4.68 5.90 16.33
C SER A 227 -3.26 6.47 16.21
N ARG A 228 -2.86 6.89 14.99
CA ARG A 228 -1.56 7.53 14.70
C ARG A 228 -1.63 9.06 14.67
N GLY A 229 -2.74 9.67 15.07
CA GLY A 229 -2.88 11.12 15.22
C GLY A 229 -3.56 11.81 14.02
N VAL A 230 -4.03 11.09 13.03
CA VAL A 230 -4.88 11.66 11.96
C VAL A 230 -6.20 12.12 12.58
N ARG A 231 -6.58 13.36 12.33
CA ARG A 231 -7.81 13.99 12.81
C ARG A 231 -8.82 14.23 11.71
N GLU A 232 -8.32 14.30 10.48
CA GLU A 232 -9.18 14.53 9.32
C GLU A 232 -8.66 13.74 8.11
N ILE A 233 -9.60 13.17 7.35
CA ILE A 233 -9.32 12.52 6.08
C ILE A 233 -10.18 13.15 5.00
N VAL A 234 -9.54 13.63 3.93
CA VAL A 234 -10.21 14.21 2.77
C VAL A 234 -10.12 13.21 1.61
N TYR A 235 -11.29 12.73 1.19
CA TYR A 235 -11.40 11.77 0.10
C TYR A 235 -11.70 12.46 -1.22
N GLY A 236 -10.99 12.06 -2.28
CA GLY A 236 -11.34 12.28 -3.66
C GLY A 236 -11.50 10.95 -4.38
N MET A 237 -12.50 10.84 -5.21
CA MET A 237 -12.71 9.60 -5.97
C MET A 237 -13.57 9.83 -7.20
N ALA A 238 -13.37 8.95 -8.18
CA ALA A 238 -14.24 8.83 -9.35
C ALA A 238 -15.62 8.24 -8.97
N HIS A 239 -16.41 7.91 -9.97
CA HIS A 239 -17.78 7.40 -9.79
C HIS A 239 -17.83 5.96 -9.29
N ARG A 240 -16.84 5.13 -9.68
CA ARG A 240 -16.82 3.70 -9.37
C ARG A 240 -16.69 3.47 -7.87
N GLY A 241 -17.67 2.79 -7.32
CA GLY A 241 -17.77 2.53 -5.89
C GLY A 241 -18.22 3.71 -5.02
N ARG A 242 -18.48 4.90 -5.59
CA ARG A 242 -18.79 6.09 -4.81
C ARG A 242 -20.05 5.96 -3.95
N LEU A 243 -21.11 5.35 -4.49
CA LEU A 243 -22.33 5.10 -3.71
C LEU A 243 -22.09 4.15 -2.54
N ASN A 244 -21.20 3.18 -2.72
CA ASN A 244 -20.80 2.25 -1.67
C ASN A 244 -19.96 2.95 -0.60
N VAL A 245 -19.00 3.78 -0.99
CA VAL A 245 -18.23 4.61 -0.06
C VAL A 245 -19.13 5.56 0.72
N LEU A 246 -20.08 6.25 0.06
CA LEU A 246 -21.05 7.11 0.73
C LEU A 246 -21.84 6.35 1.81
N ALA A 247 -22.32 5.15 1.50
CA ALA A 247 -23.14 4.37 2.42
C ALA A 247 -22.31 3.68 3.51
N ASN A 248 -21.29 2.93 3.13
CA ASN A 248 -20.61 1.98 4.01
C ASN A 248 -19.34 2.54 4.66
N VAL A 249 -18.74 3.61 4.14
CA VAL A 249 -17.58 4.29 4.73
C VAL A 249 -17.96 5.61 5.37
N MET A 250 -18.67 6.46 4.62
CA MET A 250 -19.11 7.78 5.12
C MET A 250 -20.39 7.71 5.96
N ALA A 251 -20.97 6.53 6.13
CA ALA A 251 -22.17 6.30 6.93
C ALA A 251 -23.40 7.14 6.51
N LYS A 252 -23.48 7.54 5.23
CA LYS A 252 -24.69 8.19 4.70
C LYS A 252 -25.88 7.22 4.78
N PRO A 253 -26.99 7.57 5.40
CA PRO A 253 -28.11 6.66 5.58
C PRO A 253 -28.65 6.14 4.22
N TYR A 254 -28.87 4.83 4.10
CA TYR A 254 -29.42 4.23 2.88
C TYR A 254 -30.72 4.88 2.43
N ARG A 255 -31.62 5.26 3.37
CA ARG A 255 -32.88 5.95 3.08
C ARG A 255 -32.68 7.26 2.28
N VAL A 256 -31.61 7.99 2.58
CA VAL A 256 -31.27 9.23 1.86
C VAL A 256 -30.86 8.93 0.44
N ILE A 257 -29.99 7.94 0.26
CA ILE A 257 -29.55 7.50 -1.07
C ILE A 257 -30.73 6.96 -1.89
N PHE A 258 -31.62 6.16 -1.29
CA PHE A 258 -32.81 5.65 -1.97
C PHE A 258 -33.81 6.74 -2.35
N HIS A 259 -33.94 7.77 -1.50
CA HIS A 259 -34.74 8.95 -1.80
C HIS A 259 -34.18 9.69 -3.04
N GLU A 260 -32.87 9.89 -3.10
CA GLU A 260 -32.20 10.47 -4.27
C GLU A 260 -32.40 9.63 -5.55
N PHE A 261 -32.42 8.30 -5.43
CA PHE A 261 -32.76 7.41 -6.55
C PHE A 261 -34.21 7.55 -7.03
N SER A 262 -35.11 7.94 -6.15
CA SER A 262 -36.53 8.16 -6.46
C SER A 262 -36.83 9.57 -6.96
N GLY A 263 -35.80 10.37 -7.25
CA GLY A 263 -35.94 11.74 -7.76
C GLY A 263 -36.04 12.82 -6.67
N GLY A 264 -35.91 12.45 -5.39
CA GLY A 264 -35.83 13.39 -4.29
C GLY A 264 -34.44 14.05 -4.19
N THR A 265 -34.37 15.16 -3.45
CA THR A 265 -33.11 15.81 -3.08
C THR A 265 -32.91 15.74 -1.58
N ALA A 266 -31.67 15.56 -1.15
CA ALA A 266 -31.29 15.68 0.26
C ALA A 266 -30.89 17.10 0.65
N ASN A 267 -30.80 18.01 -0.31
CA ASN A 267 -30.48 19.41 -0.05
C ASN A 267 -31.71 20.14 0.50
N PRO A 268 -31.54 21.07 1.45
CA PRO A 268 -32.60 21.96 1.86
C PRO A 268 -33.18 22.74 0.66
N GLU A 269 -34.49 22.96 0.67
CA GLU A 269 -35.19 23.63 -0.44
C GLU A 269 -34.63 25.03 -0.74
N ASP A 270 -34.01 25.67 0.24
CA ASP A 270 -33.42 27.01 0.13
C ASP A 270 -32.05 27.05 -0.57
N VAL A 271 -31.44 25.94 -0.84
CA VAL A 271 -30.18 25.87 -1.59
C VAL A 271 -30.51 25.63 -3.05
N GLY A 272 -30.65 26.71 -3.82
CA GLY A 272 -30.85 26.69 -5.26
C GLY A 272 -29.68 26.06 -6.01
N GLY A 273 -29.44 24.77 -5.81
CA GLY A 273 -28.47 23.96 -6.53
C GLY A 273 -29.13 23.37 -7.77
N SER A 274 -28.52 23.52 -8.94
CA SER A 274 -28.86 22.73 -10.10
C SER A 274 -28.74 21.25 -9.71
N GLY A 275 -29.77 20.42 -10.00
CA GLY A 275 -29.80 19.01 -9.65
C GLY A 275 -28.63 18.23 -10.25
N ASP A 276 -27.51 18.21 -9.52
CA ASP A 276 -26.37 17.39 -9.91
C ASP A 276 -26.70 15.91 -9.68
N VAL A 277 -26.02 15.05 -10.41
CA VAL A 277 -26.25 13.62 -10.31
C VAL A 277 -25.74 13.08 -8.97
N LYS A 278 -26.51 12.20 -8.35
CA LYS A 278 -26.29 11.67 -6.99
C LYS A 278 -24.88 11.14 -6.70
N TYR A 279 -24.18 10.68 -7.72
CA TYR A 279 -22.80 10.16 -7.59
C TYR A 279 -21.72 11.23 -7.75
N HIS A 280 -22.08 12.50 -7.94
CA HIS A 280 -21.14 13.62 -7.88
C HIS A 280 -21.13 14.29 -6.50
N LEU A 281 -22.19 14.11 -5.71
CA LEU A 281 -22.35 14.79 -4.43
C LEU A 281 -21.25 14.39 -3.43
N GLY A 282 -20.77 15.40 -2.70
CA GLY A 282 -19.90 15.24 -1.55
C GLY A 282 -20.68 14.98 -0.27
N THR A 283 -19.97 14.68 0.79
CA THR A 283 -20.50 14.53 2.14
C THR A 283 -19.41 14.72 3.17
N SER A 284 -19.79 15.08 4.40
CA SER A 284 -18.88 15.09 5.54
C SER A 284 -19.54 14.36 6.70
N THR A 285 -18.73 13.67 7.49
CA THR A 285 -19.18 12.95 8.67
C THR A 285 -18.04 12.80 9.67
N ASP A 286 -18.39 12.59 10.92
CA ASP A 286 -17.44 12.21 11.96
C ASP A 286 -17.59 10.70 12.23
N ARG A 287 -16.46 10.02 12.33
CA ARG A 287 -16.41 8.62 12.78
C ARG A 287 -15.60 8.55 14.06
N GLU A 288 -16.01 7.67 14.94
CA GLU A 288 -15.34 7.45 16.22
C GLU A 288 -14.97 5.97 16.37
N PHE A 289 -13.71 5.73 16.71
CA PHE A 289 -13.14 4.41 16.97
C PHE A 289 -12.33 4.49 18.26
N ASP A 290 -12.67 3.66 19.23
CA ASP A 290 -11.95 3.57 20.51
C ASP A 290 -11.78 4.93 21.22
N GLY A 291 -12.82 5.79 21.16
CA GLY A 291 -12.79 7.16 21.71
C GLY A 291 -12.03 8.18 20.87
N ILE A 292 -11.49 7.77 19.71
CA ILE A 292 -10.79 8.66 18.77
C ILE A 292 -11.75 9.10 17.67
N LYS A 293 -11.98 10.40 17.59
CA LYS A 293 -12.81 11.01 16.56
C LYS A 293 -11.96 11.39 15.34
N VAL A 294 -12.40 10.97 14.16
CA VAL A 294 -11.81 11.34 12.87
C VAL A 294 -12.89 12.01 12.02
N HIS A 295 -12.64 13.22 11.58
CA HIS A 295 -13.50 13.91 10.61
C HIS A 295 -13.20 13.43 9.20
N MET A 296 -14.24 13.12 8.45
CA MET A 296 -14.07 12.67 7.06
C MET A 296 -14.87 13.56 6.13
N SER A 297 -14.28 13.98 5.03
CA SER A 297 -14.97 14.67 3.97
C SER A 297 -14.69 14.05 2.61
N LEU A 298 -15.75 13.72 1.89
CA LEU A 298 -15.70 13.29 0.50
C LEU A 298 -16.01 14.49 -0.39
N VAL A 299 -15.02 14.91 -1.18
CA VAL A 299 -15.15 16.09 -2.05
C VAL A 299 -16.12 15.79 -3.19
N PRO A 300 -17.02 16.72 -3.56
CA PRO A 300 -17.78 16.59 -4.79
C PRO A 300 -16.86 16.47 -6.00
N ASN A 301 -17.25 15.66 -6.99
CA ASN A 301 -16.46 15.50 -8.20
C ASN A 301 -17.30 15.74 -9.46
N PRO A 302 -16.71 16.25 -10.55
CA PRO A 302 -17.39 16.35 -11.84
C PRO A 302 -17.33 15.03 -12.60
N SER A 303 -17.93 14.98 -13.79
CA SER A 303 -17.83 13.83 -14.72
C SER A 303 -16.42 13.63 -15.27
N HIS A 304 -15.56 14.64 -15.22
CA HIS A 304 -14.18 14.58 -15.69
C HIS A 304 -13.33 13.81 -14.67
N LEU A 305 -12.89 12.63 -15.04
CA LEU A 305 -12.07 11.76 -14.19
C LEU A 305 -10.77 12.46 -13.78
N GLU A 306 -10.36 12.27 -12.54
CA GLU A 306 -9.11 12.76 -11.91
C GLU A 306 -9.05 14.28 -11.65
N THR A 307 -10.03 15.09 -12.12
CA THR A 307 -10.02 16.53 -11.85
C THR A 307 -10.29 16.88 -10.37
N VAL A 308 -10.75 15.93 -9.59
CA VAL A 308 -10.92 16.06 -8.14
C VAL A 308 -9.59 16.02 -7.38
N ASP A 309 -8.53 15.43 -7.96
CA ASP A 309 -7.26 15.21 -7.29
C ASP A 309 -6.62 16.50 -6.78
N PRO A 310 -6.38 17.51 -7.63
CA PRO A 310 -5.81 18.78 -7.16
C PRO A 310 -6.75 19.53 -6.20
N VAL A 311 -8.07 19.32 -6.29
CA VAL A 311 -9.02 19.90 -5.35
C VAL A 311 -8.85 19.31 -3.95
N VAL A 312 -8.68 17.99 -3.85
CA VAL A 312 -8.40 17.32 -2.57
C VAL A 312 -7.06 17.78 -2.00
N LEU A 313 -6.00 17.78 -2.80
CA LEU A 313 -4.69 18.24 -2.36
C LEU A 313 -4.72 19.70 -1.90
N GLY A 314 -5.39 20.58 -2.64
CA GLY A 314 -5.56 21.98 -2.26
C GLY A 314 -6.35 22.14 -0.96
N LYS A 315 -7.44 21.39 -0.78
CA LYS A 315 -8.23 21.38 0.46
C LYS A 315 -7.41 20.92 1.65
N VAL A 316 -6.69 19.82 1.52
CA VAL A 316 -5.80 19.30 2.58
C VAL A 316 -4.71 20.30 2.91
N ARG A 317 -4.07 20.87 1.90
CA ARG A 317 -3.04 21.89 2.11
C ARG A 317 -3.56 23.11 2.85
N ALA A 318 -4.75 23.58 2.51
CA ALA A 318 -5.41 24.69 3.19
C ALA A 318 -5.72 24.35 4.65
N GLN A 319 -6.26 23.18 4.92
CA GLN A 319 -6.55 22.73 6.29
C GLN A 319 -5.27 22.59 7.13
N GLN A 320 -4.20 22.07 6.56
CA GLN A 320 -2.89 22.01 7.21
C GLN A 320 -2.32 23.41 7.50
N ALA A 321 -2.64 24.40 6.68
CA ALA A 321 -2.13 25.76 6.82
C ALA A 321 -2.92 26.59 7.83
N PHE A 322 -4.25 26.41 7.88
CA PHE A 322 -5.17 27.31 8.58
C PHE A 322 -5.72 26.76 9.90
N ARG A 323 -5.53 25.48 10.17
CA ARG A 323 -5.96 24.90 11.45
C ARG A 323 -4.94 25.20 12.54
N ASP A 324 -5.40 25.88 13.60
CA ASP A 324 -4.57 26.26 14.76
C ASP A 324 -4.04 25.05 15.53
N ASP A 325 -4.78 23.92 15.52
CA ASP A 325 -4.42 22.70 16.22
C ASP A 325 -3.35 21.85 15.52
N ILE A 326 -3.06 22.12 14.24
CA ILE A 326 -2.02 21.39 13.49
C ILE A 326 -0.63 21.90 13.82
N GLY A 327 -0.46 23.21 13.93
CA GLY A 327 0.81 23.85 14.29
C GLY A 327 1.91 23.65 13.25
N ARG A 328 3.08 24.15 13.61
CA ARG A 328 4.32 23.98 12.84
C ARG A 328 5.36 23.22 13.66
N ASP A 329 6.28 22.58 12.97
CA ASP A 329 7.46 21.98 13.61
C ASP A 329 8.49 23.06 13.98
N GLU A 330 9.58 22.66 14.61
CA GLU A 330 10.69 23.53 15.01
C GLU A 330 11.36 24.26 13.83
N ASN A 331 11.22 23.73 12.61
CA ASN A 331 11.73 24.30 11.36
C ASN A 331 10.70 25.20 10.66
N GLY A 332 9.51 25.40 11.25
CA GLY A 332 8.44 26.22 10.70
C GLY A 332 7.62 25.53 9.59
N ASN A 333 7.82 24.23 9.33
CA ASN A 333 7.01 23.48 8.38
C ASN A 333 5.71 23.03 9.01
N PHE A 334 4.65 22.88 8.18
CA PHE A 334 3.39 22.36 8.66
C PHE A 334 3.51 20.89 9.11
N LYS A 335 2.82 20.57 10.21
CA LYS A 335 2.70 19.20 10.68
C LYS A 335 1.68 18.46 9.82
N HIS A 336 2.13 17.82 8.74
CA HIS A 336 1.28 17.16 7.76
C HIS A 336 0.49 15.94 8.30
N LYS A 337 0.82 15.44 9.48
CA LYS A 337 0.33 14.14 9.99
C LYS A 337 -1.13 14.11 10.43
N GLN A 338 -1.78 15.26 10.59
CA GLN A 338 -3.14 15.33 11.15
C GLN A 338 -4.25 15.36 10.10
N VAL A 339 -3.93 15.76 8.87
CA VAL A 339 -4.87 15.77 7.74
C VAL A 339 -4.31 14.92 6.61
N LEU A 340 -5.02 13.84 6.28
CA LEU A 340 -4.61 12.87 5.28
C LEU A 340 -5.46 13.00 4.02
N PRO A 341 -4.87 13.25 2.84
CA PRO A 341 -5.57 13.08 1.57
C PRO A 341 -5.63 11.59 1.19
N VAL A 342 -6.77 11.16 0.66
CA VAL A 342 -6.94 9.81 0.11
C VAL A 342 -7.61 9.94 -1.26
N LEU A 343 -6.93 9.50 -2.31
CA LEU A 343 -7.43 9.48 -3.67
C LEU A 343 -7.74 8.04 -4.10
N ILE A 344 -8.90 7.83 -4.72
CA ILE A 344 -9.34 6.53 -5.21
C ILE A 344 -9.55 6.66 -6.71
N HIS A 345 -8.69 5.98 -7.46
CA HIS A 345 -8.60 6.10 -8.90
C HIS A 345 -9.23 4.91 -9.63
N GLY A 346 -9.56 5.10 -10.91
CA GLY A 346 -9.69 4.02 -11.87
C GLY A 346 -8.36 3.82 -12.59
N ASP A 347 -7.97 2.58 -12.86
CA ASP A 347 -6.68 2.21 -13.43
C ASP A 347 -6.35 2.94 -14.75
N ALA A 348 -7.27 2.93 -15.71
CA ALA A 348 -7.08 3.59 -16.99
C ALA A 348 -6.99 5.12 -16.87
N ALA A 349 -7.80 5.73 -15.99
CA ALA A 349 -7.78 7.17 -15.77
C ALA A 349 -6.48 7.59 -15.06
N PHE A 350 -6.05 6.84 -14.05
CA PHE A 350 -4.79 7.06 -13.34
C PHE A 350 -3.60 7.08 -14.31
N ALA A 351 -3.51 6.08 -15.19
CA ALA A 351 -2.42 5.99 -16.15
C ALA A 351 -2.53 7.03 -17.28
N GLY A 352 -3.76 7.34 -17.73
CA GLY A 352 -4.02 8.11 -18.94
C GLY A 352 -4.24 9.61 -18.76
N GLN A 353 -4.55 10.09 -17.54
CA GLN A 353 -4.86 11.49 -17.29
C GLN A 353 -3.62 12.26 -16.80
N GLY A 354 -3.20 13.27 -17.56
CA GLY A 354 -2.02 14.08 -17.24
C GLY A 354 -2.11 14.81 -15.90
N ILE A 355 -3.30 15.16 -15.44
CA ILE A 355 -3.54 15.85 -14.17
C ILE A 355 -3.05 15.05 -12.95
N VAL A 356 -3.05 13.71 -13.02
CA VAL A 356 -2.48 12.84 -11.98
C VAL A 356 -0.97 13.09 -11.83
N TRP A 357 -0.28 13.15 -12.95
CA TRP A 357 1.16 13.41 -12.99
C TRP A 357 1.51 14.84 -12.55
N GLU A 358 0.66 15.82 -12.85
CA GLU A 358 0.79 17.18 -12.32
C GLU A 358 0.65 17.20 -10.80
N CYS A 359 -0.29 16.41 -10.23
CA CYS A 359 -0.43 16.25 -8.79
C CYS A 359 0.81 15.63 -8.13
N PHE A 360 1.43 14.63 -8.76
CA PHE A 360 2.74 14.13 -8.30
C PHE A 360 3.82 15.21 -8.32
N GLY A 361 3.82 16.09 -9.32
CA GLY A 361 4.72 17.24 -9.40
C GLY A 361 4.61 18.16 -8.18
N PHE A 362 3.43 18.32 -7.60
CA PHE A 362 3.23 19.15 -6.42
C PHE A 362 3.88 18.57 -5.15
N SER A 363 4.05 17.26 -5.06
CA SER A 363 4.58 16.60 -3.86
C SER A 363 5.99 17.05 -3.49
N GLY A 364 6.81 17.41 -4.48
CA GLY A 364 8.16 17.94 -4.29
C GLY A 364 8.24 19.46 -4.09
N VAL A 365 7.15 20.19 -4.24
CA VAL A 365 7.14 21.65 -4.16
C VAL A 365 6.72 22.13 -2.79
N LYS A 366 7.60 22.85 -2.08
CA LYS A 366 7.40 23.27 -0.68
C LYS A 366 6.06 23.99 -0.42
N GLY A 367 5.57 24.79 -1.37
CA GLY A 367 4.31 25.53 -1.24
C GLY A 367 3.05 24.66 -1.34
N TYR A 368 3.15 23.50 -2.00
CA TYR A 368 2.02 22.63 -2.32
C TYR A 368 2.04 21.28 -1.61
N ASN A 369 3.19 20.90 -1.05
CA ASN A 369 3.37 19.62 -0.38
C ASN A 369 2.36 19.41 0.76
N THR A 370 1.71 18.25 0.76
CA THR A 370 0.76 17.80 1.80
C THR A 370 1.32 16.76 2.74
N GLY A 371 2.57 16.33 2.54
CA GLY A 371 3.18 15.25 3.31
C GLY A 371 2.89 13.84 2.78
N GLY A 372 2.31 13.76 1.58
CA GLY A 372 1.90 12.53 0.92
C GLY A 372 0.39 12.44 0.66
N CYS A 373 0.00 11.50 -0.18
CA CYS A 373 -1.39 11.21 -0.53
C CYS A 373 -1.55 9.70 -0.74
#